data_c02fe69a34b835317d059566e0344900
#
_entry.id   c02fe69a34b835317d059566e0344900
#
_cell.length_a   1.000
_cell.length_b   1.000
_cell.length_c   1.000
_cell.angle_alpha   90.00
_cell.angle_beta   90.00
_cell.angle_gamma   90.00
#
_symmetry.space_group_name_H-M   'P 1'
#
loop_
_entity.id
_entity.type
_entity.pdbx_description
1 polymer ?
#
loop_
_entity_poly.entity_id
_entity_poly.type
_entity_poly.pdbx_seq_one_letter_code
_entity_poly.pdbx_strand_id
1 'polypeptide(L)'
;VREYWTSIHGAQVEKGSPLAPVCSSCHTAHEISRADVEGWKVAVIKECGTCHEESIKTYRDTFHGQVTALGYSRVASCADCHGAHTIVPKADQRSMVNDANRVKTCKKCHAGATESFAQYDPHGDSSNRARNPFLFYTSQFMKMLLLGVFAFFGIHTFLWLGRGMQLKAAARLRGQGKDDSTEDGR
;
A
#
# COMPACT_ATOMS: atom_id res chain seq x y z
N VAL A 1 -21.78 14.97 17.33
CA VAL A 1 -21.83 16.35 16.83
C VAL A 1 -20.94 17.28 17.65
N ARG A 2 -21.02 17.28 18.99
CA ARG A 2 -20.21 18.18 19.85
C ARG A 2 -18.69 17.95 19.64
N GLU A 3 -18.24 16.71 19.57
CA GLU A 3 -16.84 16.35 19.39
C GLU A 3 -16.27 16.82 18.03
N TYR A 4 -17.09 16.82 16.98
CA TYR A 4 -16.67 17.32 15.66
C TYR A 4 -16.23 18.79 15.73
N TRP A 5 -16.93 19.64 16.44
CA TRP A 5 -16.59 21.06 16.59
C TRP A 5 -15.28 21.31 17.37
N THR A 6 -14.82 20.32 18.13
CA THR A 6 -13.50 20.37 18.81
C THR A 6 -12.35 19.84 17.94
N SER A 7 -12.66 19.33 16.75
CA SER A 7 -11.68 18.81 15.79
C SER A 7 -11.10 19.93 14.92
N ILE A 8 -10.00 19.60 14.24
CA ILE A 8 -9.43 20.51 13.23
C ILE A 8 -10.43 20.78 12.09
N HIS A 9 -11.22 19.78 11.71
CA HIS A 9 -12.21 19.91 10.65
C HIS A 9 -13.33 20.87 11.05
N GLY A 10 -13.93 20.70 12.22
CA GLY A 10 -14.94 21.60 12.74
C GLY A 10 -14.42 23.04 12.91
N ALA A 11 -13.22 23.20 13.44
CA ALA A 11 -12.58 24.52 13.57
C ALA A 11 -12.35 25.21 12.21
N GLN A 12 -12.09 24.47 11.13
CA GLN A 12 -11.97 25.04 9.79
C GLN A 12 -13.35 25.46 9.22
N VAL A 13 -14.40 24.70 9.50
CA VAL A 13 -15.78 25.09 9.14
C VAL A 13 -16.18 26.38 9.84
N GLU A 14 -15.92 26.50 11.14
CA GLU A 14 -16.19 27.74 11.91
C GLU A 14 -15.46 28.97 11.34
N LYS A 15 -14.27 28.75 10.78
CA LYS A 15 -13.51 29.81 10.09
C LYS A 15 -14.00 30.11 8.67
N GLY A 16 -15.04 29.42 8.19
CA GLY A 16 -15.59 29.60 6.85
C GLY A 16 -14.73 29.03 5.72
N SER A 17 -13.84 28.09 6.01
CA SER A 17 -13.03 27.46 4.97
C SER A 17 -13.88 26.64 3.99
N PRO A 18 -13.87 26.92 2.68
CA PRO A 18 -14.68 26.20 1.71
C PRO A 18 -14.20 24.78 1.47
N LEU A 19 -13.01 24.43 1.92
CA LEU A 19 -12.42 23.08 1.78
C LEU A 19 -12.60 22.24 3.05
N ALA A 20 -13.22 22.81 4.10
CA ALA A 20 -13.42 22.08 5.34
C ALA A 20 -14.51 21.01 5.17
N PRO A 21 -14.24 19.74 5.52
CA PRO A 21 -15.21 18.67 5.36
C PRO A 21 -16.34 18.83 6.38
N VAL A 22 -17.57 18.62 5.94
CA VAL A 22 -18.78 18.56 6.77
C VAL A 22 -19.22 17.12 6.98
N CYS A 23 -20.30 16.89 7.72
CA CYS A 23 -20.77 15.54 8.04
C CYS A 23 -20.94 14.65 6.82
N SER A 24 -21.53 15.19 5.74
CA SER A 24 -21.74 14.44 4.48
C SER A 24 -20.46 14.16 3.68
N SER A 25 -19.38 14.85 3.98
CA SER A 25 -18.07 14.57 3.34
C SER A 25 -17.45 13.25 3.80
N CYS A 26 -17.84 12.75 4.98
CA CYS A 26 -17.38 11.47 5.52
C CYS A 26 -18.49 10.42 5.53
N HIS A 27 -19.73 10.85 5.81
CA HIS A 27 -20.90 9.96 5.95
C HIS A 27 -21.70 9.78 4.66
N THR A 28 -21.27 10.43 3.57
CA THR A 28 -22.01 10.56 2.32
C THR A 28 -23.40 11.21 2.49
N ALA A 29 -24.01 11.66 1.40
CA ALA A 29 -25.32 12.32 1.46
C ALA A 29 -26.47 11.41 1.02
N HIS A 30 -26.20 10.46 0.13
CA HIS A 30 -27.22 9.61 -0.51
C HIS A 30 -27.14 8.14 -0.09
N GLU A 31 -25.97 7.68 0.34
CA GLU A 31 -25.73 6.30 0.78
C GLU A 31 -25.28 6.27 2.24
N ILE A 32 -26.11 6.86 3.13
CA ILE A 32 -25.80 6.92 4.55
C ILE A 32 -25.86 5.52 5.14
N SER A 33 -24.69 4.96 5.42
CA SER A 33 -24.55 3.66 6.07
C SER A 33 -24.28 3.81 7.56
N ARG A 34 -24.69 2.81 8.33
CA ARG A 34 -24.36 2.75 9.77
C ARG A 34 -22.85 2.55 9.93
N ALA A 35 -22.23 3.31 10.84
CA ALA A 35 -20.79 3.26 11.09
C ALA A 35 -20.33 1.96 11.82
N ASP A 36 -21.26 1.16 12.34
CA ASP A 36 -21.01 -0.12 13.01
C ASP A 36 -21.08 -1.33 12.09
N VAL A 37 -21.46 -1.17 10.81
CA VAL A 37 -21.41 -2.26 9.84
C VAL A 37 -20.01 -2.52 9.33
N GLU A 38 -19.69 -3.78 9.07
CA GLU A 38 -18.33 -4.22 8.76
C GLU A 38 -17.71 -3.50 7.56
N GLY A 39 -18.45 -3.24 6.50
CA GLY A 39 -17.96 -2.56 5.29
C GLY A 39 -17.69 -1.07 5.47
N TRP A 40 -18.29 -0.40 6.45
CA TRP A 40 -18.15 1.03 6.69
C TRP A 40 -16.71 1.46 6.90
N LYS A 41 -15.96 0.71 7.71
CA LYS A 41 -14.57 1.00 8.06
C LYS A 41 -13.65 1.07 6.83
N VAL A 42 -13.90 0.23 5.84
CA VAL A 42 -13.16 0.21 4.58
C VAL A 42 -13.63 1.34 3.66
N ALA A 43 -14.93 1.58 3.60
CA ALA A 43 -15.52 2.61 2.76
C ALA A 43 -15.04 4.02 3.17
N VAL A 44 -15.04 4.34 4.46
CA VAL A 44 -14.67 5.69 4.95
C VAL A 44 -13.20 6.05 4.69
N ILE A 45 -12.32 5.08 4.51
CA ILE A 45 -10.92 5.33 4.12
C ILE A 45 -10.85 6.09 2.79
N LYS A 46 -11.73 5.74 1.84
CA LYS A 46 -11.82 6.41 0.54
C LYS A 46 -12.19 7.89 0.71
N GLU A 47 -13.14 8.17 1.60
CA GLU A 47 -13.59 9.55 1.86
C GLU A 47 -12.46 10.41 2.46
N CYS A 48 -11.66 9.87 3.37
CA CYS A 48 -10.46 10.56 3.86
C CYS A 48 -9.50 10.88 2.70
N GLY A 49 -9.33 9.92 1.79
CA GLY A 49 -8.42 10.02 0.65
C GLY A 49 -8.81 11.06 -0.40
N THR A 50 -10.07 11.51 -0.45
CA THR A 50 -10.50 12.56 -1.40
C THR A 50 -9.83 13.91 -1.15
N CYS A 51 -9.46 14.19 0.10
CA CYS A 51 -8.74 15.40 0.49
C CYS A 51 -7.29 15.12 0.90
N HIS A 52 -7.02 13.96 1.52
CA HIS A 52 -5.71 13.55 2.02
C HIS A 52 -5.03 12.54 1.07
N GLU A 53 -4.91 12.90 -0.21
CA GLU A 53 -4.42 12.03 -1.29
C GLU A 53 -3.03 11.44 -0.99
N GLU A 54 -2.07 12.26 -0.56
CA GLU A 54 -0.72 11.79 -0.23
C GLU A 54 -0.71 10.84 0.99
N SER A 55 -1.59 11.09 1.96
CA SER A 55 -1.70 10.24 3.14
C SER A 55 -2.33 8.89 2.82
N ILE A 56 -3.33 8.84 1.95
CA ILE A 56 -3.94 7.57 1.52
C ILE A 56 -2.97 6.74 0.69
N LYS A 57 -2.16 7.37 -0.17
CA LYS A 57 -1.15 6.72 -0.97
C LYS A 57 -0.12 6.01 -0.09
N THR A 58 0.47 6.74 0.86
CA THR A 58 1.46 6.18 1.78
C THR A 58 0.87 5.16 2.75
N TYR A 59 -0.38 5.36 3.21
CA TYR A 59 -1.10 4.37 4.01
C TYR A 59 -1.29 3.05 3.25
N ARG A 60 -1.66 3.10 1.96
CA ARG A 60 -1.82 1.90 1.12
C ARG A 60 -0.55 1.08 0.94
N ASP A 61 0.62 1.70 1.09
CA ASP A 61 1.90 1.00 1.05
C ASP A 61 2.21 0.25 2.36
N THR A 62 1.45 0.52 3.44
CA THR A 62 1.59 -0.20 4.71
C THR A 62 0.85 -1.54 4.70
N PHE A 63 1.22 -2.43 5.64
CA PHE A 63 0.47 -3.68 5.85
C PHE A 63 -1.02 -3.42 6.16
N HIS A 64 -1.34 -2.44 7.01
CA HIS A 64 -2.72 -2.07 7.32
C HIS A 64 -3.49 -1.66 6.05
N GLY A 65 -2.89 -0.81 5.22
CA GLY A 65 -3.52 -0.34 3.99
C GLY A 65 -3.69 -1.43 2.94
N GLN A 66 -2.71 -2.33 2.79
CA GLN A 66 -2.81 -3.46 1.87
C GLN A 66 -3.93 -4.43 2.28
N VAL A 67 -4.03 -4.74 3.56
CA VAL A 67 -5.06 -5.65 4.08
C VAL A 67 -6.46 -5.03 3.97
N THR A 68 -6.62 -3.71 4.22
CA THR A 68 -7.89 -3.02 3.99
C THR A 68 -8.27 -2.97 2.51
N ALA A 69 -7.30 -2.81 1.61
CA ALA A 69 -7.54 -2.84 0.17
C ALA A 69 -8.07 -4.21 -0.31
N LEU A 70 -7.77 -5.28 0.41
CA LEU A 70 -8.33 -6.63 0.19
C LEU A 70 -9.71 -6.82 0.85
N GLY A 71 -10.28 -5.79 1.46
CA GLY A 71 -11.61 -5.81 2.06
C GLY A 71 -11.66 -6.26 3.52
N TYR A 72 -10.53 -6.51 4.18
CA TYR A 72 -10.53 -6.91 5.58
C TYR A 72 -10.67 -5.71 6.51
N SER A 73 -11.76 -5.68 7.28
CA SER A 73 -12.17 -4.53 8.11
C SER A 73 -11.59 -4.51 9.54
N ARG A 74 -11.02 -5.66 10.00
CA ARG A 74 -10.50 -5.79 11.39
C ARG A 74 -9.04 -5.36 11.54
N VAL A 75 -8.61 -4.44 10.71
CA VAL A 75 -7.26 -3.86 10.73
C VAL A 75 -7.37 -2.35 10.89
N ALA A 76 -6.29 -1.71 11.35
CA ALA A 76 -6.32 -0.28 11.63
C ALA A 76 -6.59 0.54 10.36
N SER A 77 -7.64 1.36 10.42
CA SER A 77 -7.99 2.39 9.44
C SER A 77 -7.48 3.76 9.88
N CYS A 78 -7.72 4.79 9.08
CA CYS A 78 -7.35 6.17 9.41
C CYS A 78 -7.92 6.58 10.79
N ALA A 79 -9.21 6.30 11.03
CA ALA A 79 -9.91 6.68 12.26
C ALA A 79 -9.41 5.94 13.52
N ASP A 80 -8.85 4.73 13.38
CA ASP A 80 -8.32 3.98 14.51
C ASP A 80 -7.07 4.64 15.11
N CYS A 81 -6.30 5.35 14.27
CA CYS A 81 -5.10 6.08 14.67
C CYS A 81 -5.37 7.57 14.92
N HIS A 82 -6.20 8.21 14.10
CA HIS A 82 -6.42 9.65 14.14
C HIS A 82 -7.68 10.08 14.91
N GLY A 83 -8.56 9.13 15.22
CA GLY A 83 -9.92 9.40 15.70
C GLY A 83 -10.89 9.66 14.55
N ALA A 84 -12.18 9.70 14.85
CA ALA A 84 -13.23 9.96 13.88
C ALA A 84 -13.74 11.41 13.94
N HIS A 85 -14.32 11.80 15.07
CA HIS A 85 -14.89 13.13 15.26
C HIS A 85 -13.98 14.09 16.06
N THR A 86 -12.90 13.58 16.66
CA THR A 86 -11.97 14.33 17.51
C THR A 86 -10.59 14.49 16.87
N ILE A 87 -10.54 14.49 15.53
CA ILE A 87 -9.26 14.58 14.79
C ILE A 87 -8.63 15.95 15.06
N VAL A 88 -7.40 15.93 15.62
CA VAL A 88 -6.62 17.13 15.90
C VAL A 88 -5.20 16.96 15.37
N PRO A 89 -4.45 18.06 15.13
CA PRO A 89 -3.06 17.99 14.64
C PRO A 89 -2.18 17.13 15.55
N LYS A 90 -1.15 16.49 14.99
CA LYS A 90 -0.21 15.64 15.75
C LYS A 90 0.41 16.37 16.95
N ALA A 91 0.67 17.66 16.83
CA ALA A 91 1.26 18.47 17.89
C ALA A 91 0.32 18.71 19.09
N ASP A 92 -0.98 18.56 18.91
CA ASP A 92 -1.97 18.68 19.99
C ASP A 92 -1.83 17.49 20.96
N GLN A 93 -1.76 17.76 22.26
CA GLN A 93 -1.63 16.73 23.29
C GLN A 93 -2.82 15.76 23.34
N ARG A 94 -3.99 16.17 22.81
CA ARG A 94 -5.18 15.32 22.70
C ARG A 94 -5.09 14.33 21.53
N SER A 95 -4.17 14.56 20.59
CA SER A 95 -4.04 13.72 19.40
C SER A 95 -3.63 12.30 19.77
N MET A 96 -4.34 11.33 19.23
CA MET A 96 -4.01 9.92 19.40
C MET A 96 -2.67 9.54 18.78
N VAL A 97 -2.19 10.33 17.81
CA VAL A 97 -0.89 10.16 17.14
C VAL A 97 0.19 11.11 17.66
N ASN A 98 -0.12 11.90 18.71
CA ASN A 98 0.91 12.62 19.46
C ASN A 98 1.91 11.63 20.05
N ASP A 99 3.18 12.01 20.11
CA ASP A 99 4.25 11.08 20.53
C ASP A 99 4.02 10.53 21.96
N ALA A 100 3.39 11.31 22.86
CA ALA A 100 2.99 10.86 24.18
C ALA A 100 1.85 9.80 24.18
N ASN A 101 1.02 9.77 23.15
CA ASN A 101 -0.17 8.92 23.06
C ASN A 101 0.00 7.72 22.11
N ARG A 102 1.00 7.74 21.22
CA ARG A 102 1.17 6.74 20.14
C ARG A 102 1.24 5.30 20.68
N VAL A 103 2.02 5.06 21.73
CA VAL A 103 2.11 3.72 22.33
C VAL A 103 0.74 3.22 22.78
N LYS A 104 -0.04 4.07 23.45
CA LYS A 104 -1.40 3.74 23.88
C LYS A 104 -2.32 3.46 22.70
N THR A 105 -2.19 4.23 21.61
CA THR A 105 -2.96 4.05 20.39
C THR A 105 -2.62 2.72 19.71
N CYS A 106 -1.34 2.40 19.57
CA CYS A 106 -0.89 1.11 19.02
C CYS A 106 -1.36 -0.08 19.88
N LYS A 107 -1.33 0.07 21.20
CA LYS A 107 -1.74 -0.98 22.16
C LYS A 107 -3.21 -1.37 22.07
N LYS A 108 -4.06 -0.60 21.42
CA LYS A 108 -5.46 -1.00 21.19
C LYS A 108 -5.58 -2.32 20.41
N CYS A 109 -4.62 -2.60 19.53
CA CYS A 109 -4.58 -3.82 18.73
C CYS A 109 -3.29 -4.63 18.99
N HIS A 110 -2.16 -3.97 19.28
CA HIS A 110 -0.85 -4.55 19.50
C HIS A 110 -0.49 -4.53 21.00
N ALA A 111 -0.98 -5.50 21.77
CA ALA A 111 -0.81 -5.53 23.23
C ALA A 111 0.65 -5.37 23.69
N GLY A 112 1.61 -5.87 22.90
CA GLY A 112 3.05 -5.78 23.16
C GLY A 112 3.72 -4.51 22.60
N ALA A 113 2.97 -3.50 22.12
CA ALA A 113 3.58 -2.31 21.55
C ALA A 113 4.43 -1.55 22.59
N THR A 114 5.66 -1.22 22.18
CA THR A 114 6.64 -0.44 22.95
C THR A 114 6.85 0.94 22.32
N GLU A 115 7.65 1.79 22.93
CA GLU A 115 8.04 3.07 22.34
C GLU A 115 8.78 2.89 21.01
N SER A 116 9.67 1.91 20.92
CA SER A 116 10.37 1.57 19.67
C SER A 116 9.39 1.13 18.58
N PHE A 117 8.40 0.31 18.92
CA PHE A 117 7.34 -0.08 17.97
C PHE A 117 6.53 1.14 17.48
N ALA A 118 6.22 2.07 18.36
CA ALA A 118 5.47 3.26 18.04
C ALA A 118 6.25 4.31 17.23
N GLN A 119 7.56 4.15 17.03
CA GLN A 119 8.38 5.00 16.15
C GLN A 119 8.16 4.68 14.66
N TYR A 120 7.53 3.55 14.32
CA TYR A 120 7.17 3.24 12.95
C TYR A 120 6.37 4.40 12.31
N ASP A 121 6.77 4.83 11.11
CA ASP A 121 6.05 5.85 10.33
C ASP A 121 5.05 5.17 9.38
N PRO A 122 3.72 5.18 9.70
CA PRO A 122 2.71 4.59 8.84
C PRO A 122 2.45 5.39 7.54
N HIS A 123 3.09 6.54 7.38
CA HIS A 123 3.10 7.37 6.18
C HIS A 123 4.50 7.51 5.58
N GLY A 124 5.35 6.51 5.80
CA GLY A 124 6.68 6.44 5.18
C GLY A 124 6.55 6.36 3.65
N ASP A 125 7.26 7.25 2.95
CA ASP A 125 7.22 7.34 1.50
C ASP A 125 8.53 6.85 0.89
N SER A 126 8.48 5.68 0.26
CA SER A 126 9.64 5.09 -0.42
C SER A 126 10.04 5.80 -1.71
N SER A 127 9.23 6.74 -2.19
CA SER A 127 9.52 7.57 -3.37
C SER A 127 10.14 8.91 -3.00
N ASN A 128 10.00 9.35 -1.75
CA ASN A 128 10.47 10.65 -1.28
C ASN A 128 11.82 10.55 -0.54
N ARG A 129 12.91 10.78 -1.27
CA ARG A 129 14.26 10.76 -0.73
C ARG A 129 14.48 11.77 0.40
N ALA A 130 13.87 12.94 0.31
CA ALA A 130 14.07 13.99 1.30
C ALA A 130 13.43 13.68 2.65
N ARG A 131 12.24 13.05 2.62
CA ARG A 131 11.48 12.68 3.81
C ARG A 131 12.00 11.40 4.46
N ASN A 132 12.22 10.36 3.66
CA ASN A 132 12.58 9.01 4.13
C ASN A 132 13.80 8.45 3.35
N PRO A 133 15.02 9.02 3.51
CA PRO A 133 16.18 8.63 2.70
C PRO A 133 16.52 7.14 2.80
N PHE A 134 16.50 6.58 3.99
CA PHE A 134 16.77 5.14 4.19
C PHE A 134 15.77 4.27 3.44
N LEU A 135 14.47 4.55 3.58
CA LEU A 135 13.41 3.81 2.90
C LEU A 135 13.53 3.94 1.37
N PHE A 136 13.86 5.14 0.88
CA PHE A 136 14.09 5.39 -0.55
C PHE A 136 15.23 4.51 -1.09
N TYR A 137 16.42 4.58 -0.50
CA TYR A 137 17.58 3.82 -1.00
C TYR A 137 17.38 2.32 -0.89
N THR A 138 16.78 1.83 0.20
CA THR A 138 16.45 0.41 0.35
C THR A 138 15.48 -0.04 -0.73
N SER A 139 14.44 0.74 -1.01
CA SER A 139 13.47 0.46 -2.08
C SER A 139 14.15 0.41 -3.46
N GLN A 140 15.03 1.38 -3.77
CA GLN A 140 15.77 1.39 -5.04
C GLN A 140 16.69 0.18 -5.16
N PHE A 141 17.44 -0.15 -4.12
CA PHE A 141 18.31 -1.32 -4.09
C PHE A 141 17.52 -2.61 -4.36
N MET A 142 16.38 -2.80 -3.68
CA MET A 142 15.53 -3.99 -3.89
C MET A 142 14.97 -4.07 -5.32
N LYS A 143 14.55 -2.94 -5.89
CA LYS A 143 14.08 -2.87 -7.28
C LYS A 143 15.19 -3.25 -8.27
N MET A 144 16.40 -2.73 -8.09
CA MET A 144 17.54 -3.03 -8.94
C MET A 144 17.99 -4.48 -8.81
N LEU A 145 18.00 -5.03 -7.58
CA LEU A 145 18.28 -6.43 -7.33
C LEU A 145 17.28 -7.34 -8.06
N LEU A 146 16.00 -7.05 -7.91
CA LEU A 146 14.92 -7.80 -8.55
C LEU A 146 15.04 -7.77 -10.07
N LEU A 147 15.25 -6.57 -10.65
CA LEU A 147 15.47 -6.40 -12.08
C LEU A 147 16.67 -7.20 -12.56
N GLY A 148 17.79 -7.14 -11.84
CA GLY A 148 19.00 -7.90 -12.17
C GLY A 148 18.78 -9.41 -12.18
N VAL A 149 18.09 -9.94 -11.18
CA VAL A 149 17.76 -11.37 -11.09
C VAL A 149 16.86 -11.79 -12.26
N PHE A 150 15.78 -11.04 -12.54
CA PHE A 150 14.89 -11.36 -13.66
C PHE A 150 15.60 -11.25 -15.02
N ALA A 151 16.45 -10.23 -15.22
CA ALA A 151 17.22 -10.06 -16.44
C ALA A 151 18.19 -11.24 -16.64
N PHE A 152 18.93 -11.63 -15.59
CA PHE A 152 19.87 -12.75 -15.64
C PHE A 152 19.18 -14.06 -16.01
N PHE A 153 18.13 -14.42 -15.28
CA PHE A 153 17.41 -15.67 -15.55
C PHE A 153 16.63 -15.63 -16.86
N GLY A 154 16.08 -14.48 -17.23
CA GLY A 154 15.41 -14.28 -18.52
C GLY A 154 16.37 -14.51 -19.70
N ILE A 155 17.53 -13.88 -19.69
CA ILE A 155 18.57 -14.05 -20.71
C ILE A 155 19.03 -15.52 -20.75
N HIS A 156 19.31 -16.11 -19.58
CA HIS A 156 19.73 -17.50 -19.51
C HIS A 156 18.70 -18.46 -20.13
N THR A 157 17.43 -18.29 -19.75
CA THR A 157 16.33 -19.11 -20.28
C THR A 157 16.17 -18.94 -21.78
N PHE A 158 16.28 -17.70 -22.28
CA PHE A 158 16.18 -17.41 -23.71
C PHE A 158 17.31 -18.07 -24.51
N LEU A 159 18.55 -17.97 -24.03
CA LEU A 159 19.70 -18.62 -24.66
C LEU A 159 19.57 -20.16 -24.64
N TRP A 160 19.14 -20.72 -23.52
CA TRP A 160 18.88 -22.15 -23.39
C TRP A 160 17.82 -22.67 -24.36
N LEU A 161 16.70 -21.94 -24.45
CA LEU A 161 15.61 -22.25 -25.38
C LEU A 161 16.07 -22.18 -26.83
N GLY A 162 16.81 -21.12 -27.20
CA GLY A 162 17.38 -20.96 -28.55
C GLY A 162 18.29 -22.12 -28.93
N ARG A 163 19.20 -22.52 -28.01
CA ARG A 163 20.04 -23.68 -28.21
C ARG A 163 19.27 -24.99 -28.37
N GLY A 164 18.23 -25.17 -27.55
CA GLY A 164 17.37 -26.36 -27.63
C GLY A 164 16.62 -26.46 -28.97
N MET A 165 16.15 -25.33 -29.50
CA MET A 165 15.50 -25.27 -30.81
C MET A 165 16.50 -25.61 -31.96
N GLN A 166 17.73 -25.06 -31.92
CA GLN A 166 18.78 -25.36 -32.90
C GLN A 166 19.16 -26.82 -32.89
N LEU A 167 19.33 -27.43 -31.72
CA LEU A 167 19.63 -28.87 -31.61
C LEU A 167 18.50 -29.76 -32.17
N LYS A 168 17.26 -29.42 -31.92
CA LYS A 168 16.11 -30.12 -32.48
C LYS A 168 16.03 -29.98 -34.01
N ALA A 169 16.30 -28.79 -34.55
CA ALA A 169 16.32 -28.55 -35.98
C ALA A 169 17.47 -29.38 -36.67
N ALA A 170 18.67 -29.35 -36.08
CA ALA A 170 19.80 -30.13 -36.59
C ALA A 170 19.53 -31.63 -36.53
N ALA A 171 18.89 -32.14 -35.50
CA ALA A 171 18.50 -33.54 -35.38
C ALA A 171 17.49 -33.98 -36.47
N ARG A 172 16.51 -33.10 -36.78
CA ARG A 172 15.55 -33.38 -37.87
C ARG A 172 16.20 -33.47 -39.22
N LEU A 173 17.13 -32.54 -39.53
CA LEU A 173 17.85 -32.57 -40.81
C LEU A 173 18.74 -33.83 -40.97
N ARG A 174 19.36 -34.30 -39.87
CA ARG A 174 20.13 -35.54 -39.87
C ARG A 174 19.26 -36.79 -40.04
N GLY A 175 18.04 -36.79 -39.51
CA GLY A 175 17.07 -37.87 -39.68
C GLY A 175 16.60 -38.01 -41.13
N GLN A 176 16.29 -36.90 -41.79
CA GLN A 176 15.88 -36.88 -43.20
C GLN A 176 16.96 -37.37 -44.17
N GLY A 177 18.22 -37.00 -43.93
CA GLY A 177 19.33 -37.45 -44.76
C GLY A 177 19.67 -38.94 -44.64
N LYS A 178 19.13 -39.64 -43.64
CA LYS A 178 19.33 -41.06 -43.43
C LYS A 178 18.26 -41.90 -44.16
N ASP A 179 17.05 -41.36 -44.31
CA ASP A 179 15.97 -42.01 -45.05
C ASP A 179 16.21 -41.93 -46.57
N ASP A 180 16.72 -40.80 -47.07
CA ASP A 180 17.07 -40.62 -48.49
C ASP A 180 18.17 -41.57 -48.97
N SER A 181 19.15 -41.93 -48.09
CA SER A 181 20.26 -42.82 -48.44
C SER A 181 19.88 -44.30 -48.45
N THR A 182 18.69 -44.67 -47.97
CA THR A 182 18.19 -46.05 -47.97
C THR A 182 17.28 -46.37 -49.15
N GLU A 183 16.78 -45.37 -49.89
CA GLU A 183 15.96 -45.59 -51.09
C GLU A 183 16.76 -45.74 -52.39
N ASP A 184 18.01 -45.22 -52.43
CA ASP A 184 18.85 -45.27 -53.63
C ASP A 184 19.63 -46.60 -53.76
N GLY A 185 19.39 -47.56 -52.89
CA GLY A 185 20.08 -48.86 -52.83
C GLY A 185 19.25 -50.09 -53.26
N ARG A 186 18.15 -49.90 -54.05
CA ARG A 186 17.34 -51.00 -54.61
C ARG A 186 17.31 -51.00 -56.12
#